data_b1974ad871bc9c9bdd14172f85c9ab8a
#
_entry.id   b1974ad871bc9c9bdd14172f85c9ab8a
#
_cell.length_a   1.000
_cell.length_b   1.000
_cell.length_c   1.000
_cell.angle_alpha   90.00
_cell.angle_beta   90.00
_cell.angle_gamma   90.00
#
_symmetry.space_group_name_H-M   'P 1'
#
loop_
_entity.id
_entity.type
_entity.pdbx_description
1 polymer ?
#
loop_
_entity_poly.entity_id
_entity_poly.type
_entity_poly.pdbx_seq_one_letter_code
_entity_poly.pdbx_strand_id
1 'polypeptide(L)'
;HLCLLLSDESLPDCPDELKRVPVIVHPRDCVPKEYIRDNIVSNMKLLNDKKWVSKHPIHKGKAILVSAGPFTDYADIKELMNKHKDIKVLCVKHSYPTLLKNGIVPWGCIILDPRPITGVSTHGVVRKELFKKLNPKTRFMVASMTDPSVTEHLIENDCNVWGWHAFTDSLRSEEEQGQQIKNQQVKIMDELGIPKGATLITGGTCAAMRGIGMLHTLGFRDIHLFGFDCCMEEPTKEQMTETTGDLEGGETARPKYFQVTVDNN
;
A
#
# COMPACT_ATOMS: atom_id res chain seq x y z
N HIS A 1 -1.87 -2.81 20.86
CA HIS A 1 -0.88 -1.93 20.23
C HIS A 1 0.42 -2.69 20.08
N LEU A 2 0.68 -3.25 18.88
CA LEU A 2 2.00 -3.77 18.56
C LEU A 2 2.88 -2.56 18.22
N CYS A 3 3.54 -1.98 19.20
CA CYS A 3 4.71 -1.15 18.92
C CYS A 3 5.79 -2.09 18.39
N LEU A 4 6.17 -1.97 17.13
CA LEU A 4 7.45 -2.43 16.65
C LEU A 4 8.50 -1.56 17.36
N LEU A 5 8.89 -1.96 18.55
CA LEU A 5 10.07 -1.43 19.22
C LEU A 5 11.26 -1.99 18.42
N LEU A 6 11.74 -1.21 17.48
CA LEU A 6 13.13 -1.32 17.07
C LEU A 6 13.92 -1.17 18.39
N SER A 7 14.63 -2.21 18.79
CA SER A 7 15.42 -2.21 20.00
C SER A 7 16.54 -1.18 19.87
N ASP A 8 16.24 0.05 20.23
CA ASP A 8 17.26 0.99 20.61
C ASP A 8 17.54 0.72 22.08
N GLU A 9 18.70 0.17 22.38
CA GLU A 9 19.15 -0.11 23.76
C GLU A 9 19.16 1.16 24.64
N SER A 10 18.96 2.32 24.03
CA SER A 10 18.88 3.62 24.68
C SER A 10 17.50 3.98 25.24
N LEU A 11 16.44 3.19 24.99
CA LEU A 11 15.11 3.46 25.54
C LEU A 11 15.04 2.98 27.00
N PRO A 12 15.03 3.90 28.00
CA PRO A 12 15.14 3.55 29.41
C PRO A 12 13.97 2.72 29.94
N ASP A 13 12.81 2.74 29.29
CA ASP A 13 11.57 2.11 29.74
C ASP A 13 11.20 0.85 28.94
N CYS A 14 12.12 0.31 28.13
CA CYS A 14 11.87 -0.92 27.41
C CYS A 14 12.01 -2.14 28.37
N PRO A 15 10.99 -2.99 28.54
CA PRO A 15 11.10 -4.21 29.31
C PRO A 15 12.26 -5.09 28.84
N ASP A 16 13.01 -5.69 29.79
CA ASP A 16 14.21 -6.47 29.46
C ASP A 16 13.92 -7.66 28.56
N GLU A 17 12.71 -8.22 28.60
CA GLU A 17 12.23 -9.28 27.72
C GLU A 17 12.16 -8.82 26.27
N LEU A 18 11.83 -7.56 26.01
CA LEU A 18 11.74 -6.99 24.66
C LEU A 18 13.11 -6.54 24.12
N LYS A 19 14.07 -6.22 25.01
CA LYS A 19 15.44 -5.87 24.61
C LYS A 19 16.20 -7.02 23.96
N ARG A 20 15.73 -8.26 24.12
CA ARG A 20 16.42 -9.48 23.70
C ARG A 20 15.83 -10.14 22.45
N VAL A 21 14.78 -9.60 21.90
CA VAL A 21 14.20 -10.11 20.64
C VAL A 21 14.84 -9.40 19.46
N PRO A 22 15.83 -9.98 18.78
CA PRO A 22 16.38 -9.40 17.58
C PRO A 22 15.31 -9.50 16.47
N VAL A 23 14.45 -8.51 16.37
CA VAL A 23 13.54 -8.41 15.23
C VAL A 23 14.34 -7.87 14.05
N ILE A 24 14.93 -8.79 13.30
CA ILE A 24 15.57 -8.43 12.03
C ILE A 24 14.44 -8.27 11.01
N VAL A 25 14.00 -7.05 10.79
CA VAL A 25 13.11 -6.74 9.68
C VAL A 25 13.95 -6.64 8.41
N HIS A 26 13.95 -7.68 7.61
CA HIS A 26 14.46 -7.59 6.25
C HIS A 26 13.34 -7.06 5.36
N PRO A 27 13.41 -5.81 4.87
CA PRO A 27 12.50 -5.33 3.85
C PRO A 27 12.79 -6.10 2.56
N ARG A 28 12.00 -7.14 2.29
CA ARG A 28 12.06 -7.84 1.00
C ARG A 28 10.95 -7.31 0.11
N ASP A 29 11.33 -6.93 -1.09
CA ASP A 29 10.35 -6.73 -2.15
C ASP A 29 9.69 -8.07 -2.46
N CYS A 30 8.39 -8.06 -2.73
CA CYS A 30 7.64 -9.28 -3.07
C CYS A 30 7.96 -9.81 -4.48
N VAL A 31 8.77 -9.08 -5.24
CA VAL A 31 9.23 -9.43 -6.59
C VAL A 31 10.65 -8.87 -6.79
N PRO A 32 11.45 -9.40 -7.75
CA PRO A 32 12.76 -8.88 -8.09
C PRO A 32 12.73 -7.41 -8.55
N LYS A 33 13.85 -6.71 -8.39
CA LYS A 33 14.00 -5.29 -8.78
C LYS A 33 13.77 -5.08 -10.28
N GLU A 34 14.26 -6.00 -11.08
CA GLU A 34 14.12 -5.99 -12.54
C GLU A 34 12.65 -6.05 -12.93
N TYR A 35 11.86 -6.90 -12.26
CA TYR A 35 10.42 -7.01 -12.46
C TYR A 35 9.70 -5.68 -12.15
N ILE A 36 10.10 -5.01 -11.06
CA ILE A 36 9.57 -3.68 -10.71
C ILE A 36 9.90 -2.65 -11.79
N ARG A 37 11.13 -2.65 -12.32
CA ARG A 37 11.55 -1.75 -13.40
C ARG A 37 10.75 -2.00 -14.68
N ASP A 38 10.57 -3.25 -15.06
CA ASP A 38 9.80 -3.65 -16.24
C ASP A 38 8.32 -3.22 -16.11
N ASN A 39 7.74 -3.40 -14.93
CA ASN A 39 6.40 -2.89 -14.63
C ASN A 39 6.31 -1.38 -14.81
N ILE A 40 7.29 -0.62 -14.31
CA ILE A 40 7.31 0.84 -14.45
C ILE A 40 7.39 1.23 -15.92
N VAL A 41 8.32 0.66 -16.68
CA VAL A 41 8.49 0.96 -18.12
C VAL A 41 7.19 0.66 -18.90
N SER A 42 6.54 -0.45 -18.60
CA SER A 42 5.27 -0.82 -19.22
C SER A 42 4.13 0.13 -18.83
N ASN A 43 4.03 0.45 -17.54
CA ASN A 43 3.01 1.39 -17.07
C ASN A 43 3.22 2.82 -17.60
N MET A 44 4.45 3.25 -17.92
CA MET A 44 4.66 4.56 -18.53
C MET A 44 3.95 4.68 -19.89
N LYS A 45 3.82 3.59 -20.61
CA LYS A 45 3.06 3.55 -21.89
C LYS A 45 1.55 3.63 -21.64
N LEU A 46 1.04 2.87 -20.63
CA LEU A 46 -0.37 2.78 -20.30
C LEU A 46 -0.91 4.05 -19.59
N LEU A 47 -0.05 4.75 -18.84
CA LEU A 47 -0.40 5.92 -18.06
C LEU A 47 0.03 7.24 -18.72
N ASN A 48 0.50 7.21 -19.97
CA ASN A 48 1.04 8.37 -20.67
C ASN A 48 0.02 9.52 -20.81
N ASP A 49 -1.25 9.20 -21.07
CA ASP A 49 -2.35 10.14 -21.23
C ASP A 49 -3.18 10.32 -19.93
N LYS A 50 -2.79 9.65 -18.85
CA LYS A 50 -3.53 9.68 -17.59
C LYS A 50 -3.05 10.81 -16.68
N LYS A 51 -3.91 11.19 -15.76
CA LYS A 51 -3.54 12.15 -14.70
C LYS A 51 -2.60 11.50 -13.70
N TRP A 52 -1.67 12.29 -13.18
CA TRP A 52 -0.74 11.86 -12.15
C TRP A 52 -0.98 12.62 -10.85
N VAL A 53 -0.78 11.91 -9.74
CA VAL A 53 -0.83 12.53 -8.41
C VAL A 53 0.31 13.53 -8.30
N SER A 54 -0.04 14.78 -8.03
CA SER A 54 0.87 15.89 -7.84
C SER A 54 0.57 16.62 -6.53
N LYS A 55 1.53 17.43 -6.09
CA LYS A 55 1.36 18.19 -4.85
C LYS A 55 0.28 19.25 -5.01
N HIS A 56 -0.69 19.24 -4.10
CA HIS A 56 -1.74 20.24 -3.98
C HIS A 56 -1.48 21.21 -2.81
N PRO A 57 -1.98 22.45 -2.89
CA PRO A 57 -1.98 23.34 -1.74
C PRO A 57 -2.74 22.75 -0.56
N ILE A 58 -2.32 23.13 0.65
CA ILE A 58 -3.01 22.71 1.88
C ILE A 58 -4.43 23.31 1.89
N HIS A 59 -5.41 22.51 2.24
CA HIS A 59 -6.81 22.94 2.34
C HIS A 59 -7.50 22.37 3.59
N LYS A 60 -8.66 22.89 3.93
CA LYS A 60 -9.46 22.51 5.11
C LYS A 60 -10.32 21.25 4.87
N GLY A 61 -10.19 20.61 3.71
CA GLY A 61 -10.93 19.38 3.40
C GLY A 61 -10.55 18.24 4.34
N LYS A 62 -11.52 17.38 4.63
CA LYS A 62 -11.35 16.17 5.46
C LYS A 62 -11.23 14.93 4.60
N ALA A 63 -10.51 13.95 5.08
CA ALA A 63 -10.41 12.65 4.43
C ALA A 63 -10.60 11.51 5.42
N ILE A 64 -11.13 10.40 4.94
CA ILE A 64 -11.11 9.10 5.59
C ILE A 64 -10.15 8.22 4.79
N LEU A 65 -9.24 7.55 5.48
CA LEU A 65 -8.38 6.53 4.89
C LEU A 65 -8.75 5.17 5.48
N VAL A 66 -9.16 4.24 4.60
CA VAL A 66 -9.61 2.91 4.99
C VAL A 66 -8.56 1.87 4.57
N SER A 67 -7.94 1.25 5.55
CA SER A 67 -7.06 0.09 5.38
C SER A 67 -7.86 -1.22 5.40
N ALA A 68 -7.18 -2.35 5.43
CA ALA A 68 -7.80 -3.68 5.32
C ALA A 68 -7.91 -4.43 6.66
N GLY A 69 -7.78 -3.73 7.77
CA GLY A 69 -7.92 -4.33 9.09
C GLY A 69 -9.34 -4.84 9.37
N PRO A 70 -9.50 -5.96 10.09
CA PRO A 70 -10.77 -6.63 10.29
C PRO A 70 -11.77 -5.84 11.14
N PHE A 71 -11.29 -4.97 12.03
CA PHE A 71 -12.13 -4.22 12.97
C PHE A 71 -12.59 -2.85 12.44
N THR A 72 -12.70 -2.74 11.11
CA THR A 72 -13.20 -1.51 10.48
C THR A 72 -14.69 -1.32 10.75
N ASP A 73 -15.05 -0.25 11.47
CA ASP A 73 -16.46 0.11 11.67
C ASP A 73 -16.98 0.93 10.47
N TYR A 74 -17.81 0.32 9.67
CA TYR A 74 -18.43 0.95 8.51
C TYR A 74 -19.61 1.87 8.86
N ALA A 75 -20.20 1.72 10.05
CA ALA A 75 -21.24 2.61 10.54
C ALA A 75 -20.65 3.98 10.90
N ASP A 76 -19.52 3.99 11.60
CA ASP A 76 -18.79 5.21 11.94
C ASP A 76 -18.32 5.96 10.68
N ILE A 77 -17.86 5.22 9.66
CA ILE A 77 -17.49 5.84 8.37
C ILE A 77 -18.71 6.55 7.76
N LYS A 78 -19.89 5.91 7.75
CA LYS A 78 -21.13 6.51 7.23
C LYS A 78 -21.58 7.71 8.05
N GLU A 79 -21.44 7.64 9.37
CA GLU A 79 -21.74 8.77 10.25
C GLU A 79 -20.86 9.98 9.92
N LEU A 80 -19.55 9.77 9.80
CA LEU A 80 -18.62 10.82 9.39
C LEU A 80 -18.96 11.41 8.01
N MET A 81 -19.33 10.57 7.05
CA MET A 81 -19.77 11.00 5.72
C MET A 81 -21.07 11.81 5.77
N ASN A 82 -21.99 11.46 6.68
CA ASN A 82 -23.22 12.22 6.88
C ASN A 82 -22.98 13.57 7.54
N LYS A 83 -22.08 13.61 8.50
CA LYS A 83 -21.69 14.82 9.22
C LYS A 83 -20.87 15.78 8.33
N HIS A 84 -20.05 15.25 7.43
CA HIS A 84 -19.15 15.99 6.55
C HIS A 84 -19.37 15.61 5.09
N LYS A 85 -20.31 16.28 4.42
CA LYS A 85 -20.73 15.91 3.05
C LYS A 85 -19.63 15.93 1.99
N ASP A 86 -18.58 16.71 2.20
CA ASP A 86 -17.45 16.83 1.27
C ASP A 86 -16.25 15.95 1.62
N ILE A 87 -16.35 15.14 2.69
CA ILE A 87 -15.27 14.26 3.12
C ILE A 87 -14.92 13.25 2.03
N LYS A 88 -13.64 13.05 1.78
CA LYS A 88 -13.16 12.14 0.74
C LYS A 88 -12.76 10.81 1.37
N VAL A 89 -13.33 9.71 0.88
CA VAL A 89 -12.96 8.36 1.31
C VAL A 89 -11.91 7.80 0.36
N LEU A 90 -10.70 7.61 0.86
CA LEU A 90 -9.60 6.91 0.18
C LEU A 90 -9.46 5.52 0.80
N CYS A 91 -9.26 4.50 -0.01
CA CYS A 91 -9.10 3.14 0.49
C CYS A 91 -7.93 2.42 -0.17
N VAL A 92 -7.45 1.35 0.45
CA VAL A 92 -6.55 0.40 -0.20
C VAL A 92 -7.37 -0.64 -0.99
N LYS A 93 -6.72 -1.32 -1.95
CA LYS A 93 -7.39 -2.29 -2.83
C LYS A 93 -8.19 -3.37 -2.09
N HIS A 94 -7.70 -3.84 -0.94
CA HIS A 94 -8.35 -4.92 -0.19
C HIS A 94 -9.64 -4.49 0.52
N SER A 95 -9.74 -3.25 0.96
CA SER A 95 -10.97 -2.72 1.58
C SER A 95 -11.99 -2.22 0.56
N TYR A 96 -11.60 -2.03 -0.70
CA TYR A 96 -12.48 -1.53 -1.77
C TYR A 96 -13.76 -2.35 -1.95
N PRO A 97 -13.72 -3.70 -2.12
CA PRO A 97 -14.94 -4.49 -2.28
C PRO A 97 -15.87 -4.43 -1.06
N THR A 98 -15.29 -4.38 0.15
CA THR A 98 -16.07 -4.33 1.39
C THR A 98 -16.76 -2.98 1.57
N LEU A 99 -16.11 -1.88 1.19
CA LEU A 99 -16.75 -0.56 1.14
C LEU A 99 -17.95 -0.56 0.21
N LEU A 100 -17.81 -1.10 -1.01
CA LEU A 100 -18.92 -1.20 -1.95
C LEU A 100 -20.08 -2.07 -1.41
N LYS A 101 -19.77 -3.18 -0.73
CA LYS A 101 -20.77 -4.02 -0.04
C LYS A 101 -21.55 -3.22 1.00
N ASN A 102 -20.90 -2.32 1.70
CA ASN A 102 -21.49 -1.44 2.70
C ASN A 102 -22.16 -0.19 2.10
N GLY A 103 -22.28 -0.09 0.78
CA GLY A 103 -22.89 1.05 0.09
C GLY A 103 -22.04 2.32 0.12
N ILE A 104 -20.74 2.20 0.41
CA ILE A 104 -19.80 3.31 0.41
C ILE A 104 -19.00 3.26 -0.90
N VAL A 105 -19.17 4.27 -1.76
CA VAL A 105 -18.36 4.42 -2.96
C VAL A 105 -17.15 5.28 -2.61
N PRO A 106 -15.93 4.72 -2.57
CA PRO A 106 -14.76 5.50 -2.23
C PRO A 106 -14.44 6.51 -3.34
N TRP A 107 -13.99 7.70 -2.94
CA TRP A 107 -13.47 8.72 -3.84
C TRP A 107 -12.20 8.26 -4.56
N GLY A 108 -11.36 7.46 -3.87
CA GLY A 108 -10.15 6.91 -4.45
C GLY A 108 -9.79 5.54 -3.88
N CYS A 109 -9.07 4.74 -4.67
CA CYS A 109 -8.53 3.46 -4.28
C CYS A 109 -7.05 3.40 -4.64
N ILE A 110 -6.18 3.14 -3.67
CA ILE A 110 -4.73 3.02 -3.86
C ILE A 110 -4.37 1.58 -4.24
N ILE A 111 -3.60 1.44 -5.29
CA ILE A 111 -3.06 0.18 -5.77
C ILE A 111 -1.54 0.31 -5.86
N LEU A 112 -0.82 -0.62 -5.21
CA LEU A 112 0.65 -0.62 -5.12
C LEU A 112 1.28 -1.97 -5.49
N ASP A 113 0.49 -3.03 -5.62
CA ASP A 113 0.98 -4.40 -5.74
C ASP A 113 1.65 -4.66 -7.10
N PRO A 114 2.92 -5.07 -7.14
CA PRO A 114 3.63 -5.34 -8.39
C PRO A 114 3.28 -6.69 -9.03
N ARG A 115 2.41 -7.50 -8.41
CA ARG A 115 2.04 -8.83 -8.91
C ARG A 115 0.88 -8.77 -9.90
N PRO A 116 0.81 -9.69 -10.88
CA PRO A 116 -0.22 -9.70 -11.92
C PRO A 116 -1.62 -9.96 -11.35
N ILE A 117 -2.65 -9.54 -12.08
CA ILE A 117 -4.05 -9.78 -11.70
C ILE A 117 -4.50 -11.22 -11.97
N THR A 118 -3.93 -11.84 -12.98
CA THR A 118 -4.22 -13.21 -13.42
C THR A 118 -2.97 -13.86 -13.99
N GLY A 119 -3.05 -15.18 -14.18
CA GLY A 119 -2.00 -15.95 -14.83
C GLY A 119 -1.15 -16.75 -13.86
N VAL A 120 -0.19 -17.47 -14.41
CA VAL A 120 0.81 -18.21 -13.66
C VAL A 120 2.01 -17.29 -13.47
N SER A 121 2.28 -16.92 -12.24
CA SER A 121 3.45 -16.14 -11.86
C SER A 121 4.16 -16.84 -10.71
N THR A 122 5.48 -16.93 -10.79
CA THR A 122 6.33 -17.41 -9.68
C THR A 122 6.25 -16.52 -8.45
N HIS A 123 5.77 -15.29 -8.64
CA HIS A 123 5.64 -14.29 -7.58
C HIS A 123 4.22 -14.17 -7.01
N GLY A 124 3.34 -15.12 -7.32
CA GLY A 124 1.93 -15.08 -6.95
C GLY A 124 1.12 -14.10 -7.79
N VAL A 125 -0.15 -13.95 -7.49
CA VAL A 125 -1.09 -13.10 -8.22
C VAL A 125 -1.90 -12.22 -7.28
N VAL A 126 -2.33 -11.07 -7.76
CA VAL A 126 -3.36 -10.27 -7.09
C VAL A 126 -4.70 -10.99 -7.26
N ARG A 127 -5.51 -11.02 -6.20
CA ARG A 127 -6.84 -11.64 -6.28
C ARG A 127 -7.73 -10.86 -7.24
N LYS A 128 -8.13 -11.49 -8.35
CA LYS A 128 -9.03 -10.88 -9.36
C LYS A 128 -10.37 -10.43 -8.76
N GLU A 129 -10.82 -11.11 -7.71
CA GLU A 129 -12.06 -10.76 -6.99
C GLU A 129 -12.06 -9.34 -6.44
N LEU A 130 -10.88 -8.77 -6.14
CA LEU A 130 -10.76 -7.39 -5.67
C LEU A 130 -11.23 -6.37 -6.71
N PHE A 131 -11.17 -6.74 -7.99
CA PHE A 131 -11.53 -5.89 -9.12
C PHE A 131 -12.78 -6.38 -9.88
N LYS A 132 -13.56 -7.27 -9.28
CA LYS A 132 -14.76 -7.85 -9.91
C LYS A 132 -15.90 -6.85 -10.07
N LYS A 133 -16.01 -5.89 -9.15
CA LYS A 133 -16.99 -4.79 -9.22
C LYS A 133 -16.24 -3.48 -9.21
N LEU A 134 -16.20 -2.83 -10.36
CA LEU A 134 -15.56 -1.53 -10.52
C LEU A 134 -16.63 -0.43 -10.53
N ASN A 135 -16.35 0.68 -9.86
CA ASN A 135 -17.25 1.83 -9.85
C ASN A 135 -16.55 2.99 -10.59
N PRO A 136 -17.14 3.52 -11.67
CA PRO A 136 -16.51 4.56 -12.49
C PRO A 136 -16.33 5.90 -11.74
N LYS A 137 -17.01 6.10 -10.63
CA LYS A 137 -16.83 7.29 -9.78
C LYS A 137 -15.56 7.21 -8.91
N THR A 138 -15.00 6.01 -8.72
CA THR A 138 -13.77 5.82 -7.95
C THR A 138 -12.55 6.16 -8.81
N ARG A 139 -11.61 6.94 -8.27
CA ARG A 139 -10.29 7.13 -8.86
C ARG A 139 -9.38 5.99 -8.45
N PHE A 140 -8.96 5.19 -9.40
CA PHE A 140 -7.98 4.14 -9.16
C PHE A 140 -6.58 4.72 -9.27
N MET A 141 -5.95 4.95 -8.13
CA MET A 141 -4.61 5.52 -8.04
C MET A 141 -3.60 4.38 -8.10
N VAL A 142 -3.06 4.15 -9.29
CA VAL A 142 -2.19 3.02 -9.61
C VAL A 142 -0.73 3.47 -9.51
N ALA A 143 0.04 2.76 -8.68
CA ALA A 143 1.49 2.99 -8.61
C ALA A 143 2.14 2.59 -9.93
N SER A 144 3.15 3.35 -10.37
CA SER A 144 3.93 3.01 -11.56
C SER A 144 4.52 1.59 -11.52
N MET A 145 4.83 1.09 -10.33
CA MET A 145 5.37 -0.26 -10.10
C MET A 145 4.33 -1.37 -10.05
N THR A 146 3.03 -1.05 -10.09
CA THR A 146 1.96 -2.04 -10.15
C THR A 146 2.10 -2.88 -11.42
N ASP A 147 1.73 -4.17 -11.37
CA ASP A 147 1.78 -5.01 -12.58
C ASP A 147 0.90 -4.42 -13.69
N PRO A 148 1.40 -4.33 -14.93
CA PRO A 148 0.65 -3.77 -16.06
C PRO A 148 -0.72 -4.38 -16.28
N SER A 149 -0.89 -5.69 -16.02
CA SER A 149 -2.17 -6.38 -16.19
C SER A 149 -3.29 -5.81 -15.30
N VAL A 150 -2.94 -5.24 -14.14
CA VAL A 150 -3.89 -4.54 -13.27
C VAL A 150 -4.30 -3.21 -13.90
N THR A 151 -3.32 -2.48 -14.42
CA THR A 151 -3.55 -1.17 -15.08
C THR A 151 -4.41 -1.34 -16.34
N GLU A 152 -4.07 -2.31 -17.17
CA GLU A 152 -4.81 -2.67 -18.38
C GLU A 152 -6.25 -3.03 -18.06
N HIS A 153 -6.45 -3.93 -17.08
CA HIS A 153 -7.79 -4.33 -16.64
C HIS A 153 -8.66 -3.13 -16.22
N LEU A 154 -8.09 -2.16 -15.52
CA LEU A 154 -8.81 -0.96 -15.10
C LEU A 154 -9.14 -0.05 -16.29
N ILE A 155 -8.22 0.09 -17.25
CA ILE A 155 -8.42 0.89 -18.47
C ILE A 155 -9.47 0.25 -19.38
N GLU A 156 -9.40 -1.07 -19.61
CA GLU A 156 -10.36 -1.82 -20.41
C GLU A 156 -11.79 -1.78 -19.85
N ASN A 157 -11.95 -1.53 -18.54
CA ASN A 157 -13.23 -1.35 -17.89
C ASN A 157 -13.61 0.13 -17.69
N ASP A 158 -13.06 1.05 -18.48
CA ASP A 158 -13.35 2.49 -18.47
C ASP A 158 -13.24 3.15 -17.08
N CYS A 159 -12.33 2.66 -16.25
CA CYS A 159 -12.12 3.22 -14.93
C CYS A 159 -11.36 4.55 -14.99
N ASN A 160 -11.61 5.40 -14.00
CA ASN A 160 -10.86 6.64 -13.82
C ASN A 160 -9.50 6.35 -13.18
N VAL A 161 -8.49 6.08 -14.03
CA VAL A 161 -7.13 5.71 -13.62
C VAL A 161 -6.23 6.94 -13.49
N TRP A 162 -5.51 7.01 -12.37
CA TRP A 162 -4.50 8.03 -12.08
C TRP A 162 -3.17 7.35 -11.75
N GLY A 163 -2.08 7.85 -12.31
CA GLY A 163 -0.74 7.38 -11.99
C GLY A 163 -0.19 8.02 -10.72
N TRP A 164 0.67 7.31 -10.01
CA TRP A 164 1.53 7.84 -8.96
C TRP A 164 2.82 7.05 -8.85
N HIS A 165 3.87 7.62 -8.25
CA HIS A 165 5.13 6.92 -8.06
C HIS A 165 5.44 6.75 -6.58
N ALA A 166 5.76 5.52 -6.19
CA ALA A 166 6.15 5.19 -4.84
C ALA A 166 7.65 5.44 -4.65
N PHE A 167 8.01 6.15 -3.59
CA PHE A 167 9.39 6.15 -3.14
C PHE A 167 9.78 4.71 -2.73
N THR A 168 10.85 4.19 -3.31
CA THR A 168 11.36 2.86 -2.94
C THR A 168 12.87 2.83 -3.05
N ASP A 169 13.52 2.24 -2.05
CA ASP A 169 14.97 2.00 -2.07
C ASP A 169 15.36 0.85 -2.99
N SER A 170 14.40 -0.02 -3.33
CA SER A 170 14.64 -1.21 -4.17
C SER A 170 15.19 -0.89 -5.56
N LEU A 171 14.97 0.31 -6.07
CA LEU A 171 15.47 0.74 -7.38
C LEU A 171 16.89 1.34 -7.32
N ARG A 172 17.45 1.47 -6.13
CA ARG A 172 18.81 2.02 -5.94
C ARG A 172 19.83 0.89 -6.00
N SER A 173 21.00 1.18 -6.60
CA SER A 173 22.14 0.27 -6.50
C SER A 173 22.69 0.23 -5.07
N GLU A 174 23.42 -0.82 -4.72
CA GLU A 174 24.05 -0.94 -3.39
C GLU A 174 25.02 0.21 -3.11
N GLU A 175 25.72 0.69 -4.12
CA GLU A 175 26.64 1.83 -4.05
C GLU A 175 25.92 3.16 -3.79
N GLU A 176 24.68 3.29 -4.24
CA GLU A 176 23.85 4.49 -4.08
C GLU A 176 23.13 4.58 -2.74
N GLN A 177 23.03 3.48 -1.97
CA GLN A 177 22.25 3.43 -0.72
C GLN A 177 22.80 4.33 0.40
N GLY A 178 24.01 4.81 0.30
CA GLY A 178 24.62 5.75 1.28
C GLY A 178 24.59 7.23 0.89
N GLN A 179 24.11 7.59 -0.32
CA GLN A 179 24.17 8.96 -0.83
C GLN A 179 22.84 9.73 -0.65
N GLN A 180 22.89 11.06 -0.83
CA GLN A 180 21.72 11.92 -0.64
C GLN A 180 20.50 11.47 -1.46
N ILE A 181 19.49 10.96 -0.78
CA ILE A 181 18.29 10.28 -1.29
C ILE A 181 17.52 11.11 -2.34
N LYS A 182 17.45 12.43 -2.18
CA LYS A 182 16.57 13.27 -3.01
C LYS A 182 17.01 13.37 -4.48
N ASN A 183 18.29 13.54 -4.72
CA ASN A 183 18.79 13.73 -6.09
C ASN A 183 18.77 12.44 -6.91
N GLN A 184 18.98 11.31 -6.26
CA GLN A 184 18.95 10.00 -6.90
C GLN A 184 17.54 9.58 -7.32
N GLN A 185 16.53 9.85 -6.50
CA GLN A 185 15.15 9.55 -6.85
C GLN A 185 14.68 10.38 -8.05
N VAL A 186 15.07 11.65 -8.14
CA VAL A 186 14.79 12.47 -9.32
C VAL A 186 15.43 11.88 -10.57
N LYS A 187 16.69 11.43 -10.48
CA LYS A 187 17.41 10.79 -11.59
C LYS A 187 16.69 9.50 -12.03
N ILE A 188 16.30 8.63 -11.09
CA ILE A 188 15.56 7.40 -11.39
C ILE A 188 14.22 7.73 -12.05
N MET A 189 13.50 8.73 -11.57
CA MET A 189 12.23 9.16 -12.18
C MET A 189 12.42 9.62 -13.63
N ASP A 190 13.45 10.43 -13.90
CA ASP A 190 13.78 10.89 -15.26
C ASP A 190 14.19 9.72 -16.18
N GLU A 191 15.01 8.80 -15.69
CA GLU A 191 15.45 7.60 -16.44
C GLU A 191 14.29 6.67 -16.80
N LEU A 192 13.31 6.55 -15.90
CA LEU A 192 12.13 5.71 -16.11
C LEU A 192 10.98 6.44 -16.82
N GLY A 193 11.16 7.69 -17.19
CA GLY A 193 10.16 8.48 -17.91
C GLY A 193 8.94 8.89 -17.07
N ILE A 194 9.07 8.94 -15.75
CA ILE A 194 7.98 9.38 -14.88
C ILE A 194 7.75 10.89 -15.05
N PRO A 195 6.50 11.35 -15.22
CA PRO A 195 6.23 12.75 -15.52
C PRO A 195 6.80 13.71 -14.46
N LYS A 196 7.43 14.78 -14.90
CA LYS A 196 8.07 15.79 -14.01
C LYS A 196 7.13 16.41 -12.97
N GLY A 197 5.82 16.42 -13.22
CA GLY A 197 4.81 16.89 -12.26
C GLY A 197 4.36 15.84 -11.24
N ALA A 198 4.75 14.58 -11.41
CA ALA A 198 4.41 13.53 -10.47
C ALA A 198 5.16 13.72 -9.14
N THR A 199 4.45 13.50 -8.04
CA THR A 199 5.06 13.57 -6.71
C THR A 199 5.40 12.17 -6.22
N LEU A 200 6.61 12.02 -5.70
CA LEU A 200 7.04 10.82 -4.97
C LEU A 200 6.26 10.66 -3.68
N ILE A 201 5.56 9.55 -3.55
CA ILE A 201 4.80 9.24 -2.34
C ILE A 201 5.65 8.36 -1.43
N THR A 202 6.00 8.90 -0.27
CA THR A 202 6.67 8.19 0.82
C THR A 202 5.65 7.55 1.77
N GLY A 203 6.09 6.80 2.76
CA GLY A 203 5.22 6.28 3.81
C GLY A 203 5.27 4.77 4.01
N GLY A 204 6.46 4.19 4.08
CA GLY A 204 6.63 2.77 4.45
C GLY A 204 6.32 1.78 3.32
N THR A 205 6.21 0.51 3.69
CA THR A 205 6.14 -0.62 2.75
C THR A 205 4.72 -0.99 2.32
N CYS A 206 3.69 -0.58 3.05
CA CYS A 206 2.31 -0.94 2.73
C CYS A 206 1.51 0.22 2.12
N ALA A 207 0.51 -0.13 1.32
CA ALA A 207 -0.35 0.85 0.63
C ALA A 207 -1.10 1.78 1.62
N ALA A 208 -1.48 1.29 2.80
CA ALA A 208 -2.18 2.07 3.80
C ALA A 208 -1.32 3.22 4.36
N MET A 209 -0.07 2.94 4.71
CA MET A 209 0.87 3.95 5.17
C MET A 209 1.19 4.98 4.07
N ARG A 210 1.33 4.53 2.82
CA ARG A 210 1.48 5.44 1.68
C ARG A 210 0.22 6.26 1.40
N GLY A 211 -0.95 5.76 1.79
CA GLY A 211 -2.21 6.49 1.75
C GLY A 211 -2.19 7.77 2.59
N ILE A 212 -1.53 7.75 3.74
CA ILE A 212 -1.32 8.95 4.57
C ILE A 212 -0.47 9.97 3.80
N GLY A 213 0.66 9.53 3.25
CA GLY A 213 1.54 10.37 2.43
C GLY A 213 0.83 10.94 1.19
N MET A 214 -0.01 10.13 0.54
CA MET A 214 -0.82 10.54 -0.61
C MET A 214 -1.83 11.63 -0.23
N LEU A 215 -2.61 11.44 0.83
CA LEU A 215 -3.57 12.44 1.30
C LEU A 215 -2.87 13.73 1.72
N HIS A 216 -1.72 13.61 2.39
CA HIS A 216 -0.90 14.77 2.73
C HIS A 216 -0.43 15.53 1.48
N THR A 217 0.01 14.82 0.45
CA THR A 217 0.43 15.37 -0.86
C THR A 217 -0.73 16.06 -1.56
N LEU A 218 -1.93 15.50 -1.47
CA LEU A 218 -3.17 16.08 -2.00
C LEU A 218 -3.71 17.25 -1.16
N GLY A 219 -3.03 17.68 -0.10
CA GLY A 219 -3.34 18.87 0.69
C GLY A 219 -4.19 18.63 1.93
N PHE A 220 -4.64 17.40 2.19
CA PHE A 220 -5.41 17.07 3.39
C PHE A 220 -4.54 17.14 4.65
N ARG A 221 -5.13 17.62 5.77
CA ARG A 221 -4.48 17.67 7.10
C ARG A 221 -5.38 17.10 8.20
N ASP A 222 -6.65 16.93 7.93
CA ASP A 222 -7.63 16.28 8.80
C ASP A 222 -7.97 14.92 8.19
N ILE A 223 -7.36 13.85 8.72
CA ILE A 223 -7.40 12.50 8.16
C ILE A 223 -7.85 11.53 9.26
N HIS A 224 -8.99 10.89 9.04
CA HIS A 224 -9.52 9.84 9.90
C HIS A 224 -9.06 8.48 9.39
N LEU A 225 -8.50 7.64 10.26
CA LEU A 225 -7.95 6.33 9.91
C LEU A 225 -8.88 5.21 10.39
N PHE A 226 -9.19 4.26 9.49
CA PHE A 226 -9.99 3.08 9.77
C PHE A 226 -9.28 1.81 9.27
N GLY A 227 -9.37 0.72 10.02
CA GLY A 227 -8.78 -0.57 9.64
C GLY A 227 -7.25 -0.57 9.68
N PHE A 228 -6.64 0.22 10.57
CA PHE A 228 -5.19 0.26 10.81
C PHE A 228 -4.80 -0.57 12.02
N ASP A 229 -5.54 -1.60 12.31
CA ASP A 229 -5.45 -2.45 13.51
C ASP A 229 -4.17 -3.30 13.51
N CYS A 230 -3.54 -3.50 12.34
CA CYS A 230 -2.35 -4.34 12.16
C CYS A 230 -2.51 -5.76 12.75
N CYS A 231 -3.73 -6.25 12.79
CA CYS A 231 -4.09 -7.56 13.32
C CYS A 231 -5.01 -8.29 12.35
N MET A 232 -5.30 -9.54 12.65
CA MET A 232 -6.28 -10.38 11.95
C MET A 232 -7.26 -10.93 12.98
N GLU A 233 -8.52 -11.15 12.57
CA GLU A 233 -9.38 -12.08 13.29
C GLU A 233 -8.65 -13.42 13.42
N GLU A 234 -9.03 -14.23 14.43
CA GLU A 234 -8.38 -15.52 14.66
C GLU A 234 -8.17 -16.26 13.35
N PRO A 235 -6.91 -16.53 12.97
CA PRO A 235 -6.63 -17.22 11.72
C PRO A 235 -7.22 -18.63 11.80
N THR A 236 -7.84 -19.09 10.72
CA THR A 236 -8.24 -20.49 10.62
C THR A 236 -7.01 -21.40 10.70
N LYS A 237 -7.20 -22.67 11.09
CA LYS A 237 -6.09 -23.64 11.10
C LYS A 237 -5.39 -23.74 9.75
N GLU A 238 -6.13 -23.60 8.65
CA GLU A 238 -5.59 -23.60 7.30
C GLU A 238 -4.71 -22.36 7.04
N GLN A 239 -5.15 -21.17 7.47
CA GLN A 239 -4.35 -19.94 7.37
C GLN A 239 -3.09 -19.99 8.23
N MET A 240 -3.13 -20.70 9.38
CA MET A 240 -1.95 -20.91 10.24
C MET A 240 -0.91 -21.82 9.59
N THR A 241 -1.35 -22.72 8.70
CA THR A 241 -0.48 -23.63 7.96
C THR A 241 -0.08 -23.10 6.58
N GLU A 242 -0.72 -22.04 6.08
CA GLU A 242 -0.28 -21.36 4.86
C GLU A 242 1.14 -20.84 5.04
N THR A 243 2.06 -21.50 4.41
CA THR A 243 3.43 -21.02 4.31
C THR A 243 3.52 -19.90 3.29
N THR A 244 4.14 -18.79 3.67
CA THR A 244 4.62 -17.84 2.65
C THR A 244 5.71 -18.56 1.89
N GLY A 245 5.40 -19.07 0.69
CA GLY A 245 6.42 -19.62 -0.19
C GLY A 245 7.51 -18.57 -0.37
N ASP A 246 8.72 -18.87 0.05
CA ASP A 246 9.88 -18.09 -0.35
C ASP A 246 10.01 -18.23 -1.87
N LEU A 247 10.04 -17.14 -2.55
CA LEU A 247 10.05 -17.02 -4.01
C LEU A 247 11.36 -17.55 -4.64
N GLU A 248 12.29 -17.99 -3.84
CA GLU A 248 13.60 -18.49 -4.25
C GLU A 248 13.88 -19.92 -3.73
N GLY A 249 12.93 -20.83 -3.80
CA GLY A 249 13.19 -22.26 -3.59
C GLY A 249 13.82 -22.67 -2.26
N GLY A 250 13.77 -21.83 -1.26
CA GLY A 250 14.27 -22.13 0.07
C GLY A 250 13.22 -22.89 0.89
N GLU A 251 13.57 -24.07 1.35
CA GLU A 251 12.71 -25.04 2.05
C GLU A 251 12.19 -24.65 3.42
N THR A 252 12.25 -23.41 3.86
CA THR A 252 11.74 -23.03 5.16
C THR A 252 10.40 -22.33 5.05
N ALA A 253 9.36 -23.14 5.02
CA ALA A 253 8.01 -22.71 5.33
C ALA A 253 7.98 -22.02 6.70
N ARG A 254 7.91 -20.70 6.73
CA ARG A 254 7.68 -19.95 7.97
C ARG A 254 6.19 -19.78 8.16
N PRO A 255 5.66 -20.03 9.36
CA PRO A 255 4.25 -19.76 9.61
C PRO A 255 3.99 -18.27 9.35
N LYS A 256 2.95 -17.99 8.57
CA LYS A 256 2.53 -16.61 8.20
C LYS A 256 2.05 -15.84 9.42
N TYR A 257 1.68 -16.55 10.47
CA TYR A 257 1.11 -16.00 11.70
C TYR A 257 1.73 -16.67 12.91
N PHE A 258 1.89 -15.92 13.97
CA PHE A 258 2.21 -16.44 15.30
C PHE A 258 1.22 -15.81 16.29
N GLN A 259 0.79 -16.62 17.23
CA GLN A 259 -0.10 -16.18 18.30
C GLN A 259 0.74 -15.54 19.42
N VAL A 260 0.41 -14.32 19.77
CA VAL A 260 0.97 -13.66 20.95
C VAL A 260 -0.11 -13.61 22.01
N THR A 261 0.12 -14.28 23.13
CA THR A 261 -0.73 -14.15 24.31
C THR A 261 -0.23 -12.96 25.10
N VAL A 262 -1.09 -11.96 25.26
CA VAL A 262 -0.80 -10.80 26.12
C VAL A 262 -1.53 -11.07 27.44
N ASP A 263 -0.79 -11.37 28.49
CA ASP A 263 -1.34 -11.45 29.84
C ASP A 263 -1.70 -10.02 30.28
N ASN A 264 -2.99 -9.76 30.39
CA ASN A 264 -3.50 -8.54 31.03
C ASN A 264 -3.37 -8.72 32.54
N ASN A 265 -2.30 -8.27 33.13
CA ASN A 265 -2.17 -8.02 34.57
C ASN A 265 -2.50 -6.58 34.89
#